data_d04f32cea0e6ec63027638b6b51037e1
#
_entry.id   d04f32cea0e6ec63027638b6b51037e1
#
_cell.length_a   1.000
_cell.length_b   1.000
_cell.length_c   1.000
_cell.angle_alpha   90.00
_cell.angle_beta   90.00
_cell.angle_gamma   90.00
#
_symmetry.space_group_name_H-M   'P 1'
#
loop_
_entity.id
_entity.type
_entity.pdbx_description
1 polymer ?
#
loop_
_entity_poly.entity_id
_entity_poly.type
_entity_poly.pdbx_seq_one_letter_code
_entity_poly.pdbx_strand_id
1 'polypeptide(L)'
;MVTKPNGNWRMCVDYRNINSACPKDTYPLPNIDRLVDGAVDHKIMSFLDAYSGYNQISMHPRDKEKTAFMTADANYYYEVMSFDLKNAGATYQRLMDKIFKGLIGRAVEVYVDDIVMKSDSFEQHLNDLDEVFKALKGVNMKLNPEKCTFGVEGGKFLGFIFTHRGIKANPEKCQAILNMRSPNSVKEVQQLLGRLTALSRFVPRLAERTRPMVQLLRKGKIFAWDDRCEEIFKRFKEFLASPAVIQKPRPDHLILVYLAVSEEAVSAALVQETEGKERSVYFVS
;
A
#
# COMPACT_ATOMS: atom_id res chain seq x y z
N MET A 1 0.31 -24.38 -8.77
CA MET A 1 -0.94 -23.67 -9.13
C MET A 1 -1.63 -23.19 -7.87
N VAL A 2 -2.08 -21.94 -7.82
CA VAL A 2 -2.81 -21.33 -6.68
C VAL A 2 -4.12 -20.75 -7.20
N THR A 3 -5.22 -20.99 -6.49
CA THR A 3 -6.52 -20.45 -6.86
C THR A 3 -6.66 -19.01 -6.35
N LYS A 4 -7.02 -18.08 -7.22
CA LYS A 4 -7.37 -16.71 -6.84
C LYS A 4 -8.75 -16.66 -6.17
N PRO A 5 -9.08 -15.62 -5.38
CA PRO A 5 -10.40 -15.46 -4.78
C PRO A 5 -11.58 -15.47 -5.79
N ASN A 6 -11.31 -15.08 -7.03
CA ASN A 6 -12.30 -15.11 -8.14
C ASN A 6 -12.41 -16.47 -8.84
N GLY A 7 -11.81 -17.53 -8.30
CA GLY A 7 -11.84 -18.89 -8.87
C GLY A 7 -10.84 -19.17 -10.00
N ASN A 8 -10.17 -18.16 -10.52
CA ASN A 8 -9.16 -18.36 -11.57
C ASN A 8 -7.84 -18.92 -10.99
N TRP A 9 -7.14 -19.70 -11.79
CA TRP A 9 -5.85 -20.27 -11.43
C TRP A 9 -4.69 -19.29 -11.69
N ARG A 10 -3.72 -19.31 -10.82
CA ARG A 10 -2.42 -18.64 -11.01
C ARG A 10 -1.30 -19.66 -10.91
N MET A 11 -0.42 -19.67 -11.91
CA MET A 11 0.82 -20.43 -11.83
C MET A 11 1.82 -19.64 -10.99
N CYS A 12 2.37 -20.29 -9.97
CA CYS A 12 3.46 -19.74 -9.15
C CYS A 12 4.63 -20.70 -9.26
N VAL A 13 5.79 -20.18 -9.63
CA VAL A 13 7.06 -20.90 -9.66
C VAL A 13 7.84 -20.51 -8.41
N ASP A 14 8.51 -21.47 -7.78
CA ASP A 14 9.33 -21.21 -6.61
C ASP A 14 10.73 -20.71 -7.01
N TYR A 15 10.95 -19.43 -6.79
CA TYR A 15 12.22 -18.77 -7.08
C TYR A 15 13.12 -18.55 -5.85
N ARG A 16 12.86 -19.20 -4.71
CA ARG A 16 13.65 -19.00 -3.48
C ARG A 16 15.15 -19.13 -3.70
N ASN A 17 15.59 -20.16 -4.44
CA ASN A 17 17.00 -20.42 -4.69
C ASN A 17 17.63 -19.32 -5.55
N ILE A 18 17.00 -18.95 -6.67
CA ILE A 18 17.49 -17.87 -7.55
C ILE A 18 17.47 -16.52 -6.82
N ASN A 19 16.43 -16.23 -6.05
CA ASN A 19 16.31 -15.02 -5.27
C ASN A 19 17.39 -14.92 -4.18
N SER A 20 17.78 -16.04 -3.58
CA SER A 20 18.88 -16.09 -2.60
C SER A 20 20.23 -15.76 -3.25
N ALA A 21 20.49 -16.29 -4.43
CA ALA A 21 21.74 -16.07 -5.17
C ALA A 21 21.80 -14.71 -5.88
N CYS A 22 20.63 -14.12 -6.16
CA CYS A 22 20.55 -12.85 -6.89
C CYS A 22 20.93 -11.65 -5.99
N PRO A 23 21.89 -10.78 -6.40
CA PRO A 23 22.16 -9.54 -5.72
C PRO A 23 20.90 -8.67 -5.66
N LYS A 24 20.69 -7.94 -4.55
CA LYS A 24 19.58 -7.01 -4.42
C LYS A 24 19.83 -5.77 -5.26
N ASP A 25 18.87 -5.41 -6.12
CA ASP A 25 18.87 -4.11 -6.80
C ASP A 25 18.57 -3.00 -5.76
N THR A 26 19.41 -2.00 -5.72
CA THR A 26 19.31 -0.86 -4.78
C THR A 26 18.44 0.27 -5.30
N TYR A 27 17.75 0.07 -6.43
CA TYR A 27 16.83 1.09 -6.95
C TYR A 27 15.78 1.45 -5.91
N PRO A 28 15.64 2.74 -5.54
CA PRO A 28 14.72 3.15 -4.50
C PRO A 28 13.28 3.02 -4.98
N LEU A 29 12.46 2.32 -4.19
CA LEU A 29 11.01 2.42 -4.36
C LEU A 29 10.52 3.75 -3.76
N PRO A 30 9.49 4.37 -4.35
CA PRO A 30 8.91 5.59 -3.82
C PRO A 30 8.39 5.42 -2.38
N ASN A 31 8.47 6.48 -1.59
CA ASN A 31 7.86 6.48 -0.27
C ASN A 31 6.33 6.50 -0.38
N ILE A 32 5.66 5.51 0.21
CA ILE A 32 4.21 5.33 0.12
C ILE A 32 3.48 6.55 0.70
N ASP A 33 3.91 7.10 1.84
CA ASP A 33 3.27 8.26 2.45
C ASP A 33 3.33 9.47 1.52
N ARG A 34 4.48 9.70 0.85
CA ARG A 34 4.62 10.78 -0.13
C ARG A 34 3.69 10.63 -1.32
N LEU A 35 3.55 9.40 -1.86
CA LEU A 35 2.62 9.12 -2.97
C LEU A 35 1.17 9.34 -2.55
N VAL A 36 0.84 8.87 -1.36
CA VAL A 36 -0.49 9.02 -0.78
C VAL A 36 -0.82 10.50 -0.56
N ASP A 37 0.10 11.27 0.03
CA ASP A 37 -0.09 12.71 0.25
C ASP A 37 -0.12 13.50 -1.07
N GLY A 38 0.65 13.06 -2.06
CA GLY A 38 0.64 13.62 -3.40
C GLY A 38 -0.68 13.42 -4.14
N ALA A 39 -1.37 12.30 -3.90
CA ALA A 39 -2.61 11.95 -4.59
C ALA A 39 -3.89 12.54 -3.94
N VAL A 40 -3.80 13.07 -2.72
CA VAL A 40 -4.96 13.61 -1.99
C VAL A 40 -5.33 15.01 -2.44
N ASP A 41 -6.62 15.37 -2.26
CA ASP A 41 -7.17 16.72 -2.45
C ASP A 41 -7.28 17.15 -3.92
N HIS A 42 -7.39 16.20 -4.83
CA HIS A 42 -7.74 16.43 -6.22
C HIS A 42 -9.21 16.08 -6.49
N LYS A 43 -9.85 16.84 -7.39
CA LYS A 43 -11.29 16.70 -7.65
C LYS A 43 -11.60 15.46 -8.50
N ILE A 44 -10.69 15.08 -9.37
CA ILE A 44 -10.90 14.00 -10.33
C ILE A 44 -9.67 13.10 -10.33
N MET A 45 -9.93 11.82 -10.26
CA MET A 45 -8.91 10.77 -10.26
C MET A 45 -9.22 9.68 -11.27
N SER A 46 -8.18 9.02 -11.76
CA SER A 46 -8.30 7.74 -12.48
C SER A 46 -7.30 6.75 -11.91
N PHE A 47 -7.75 5.52 -11.70
CA PHE A 47 -6.94 4.42 -11.19
C PHE A 47 -6.68 3.46 -12.32
N LEU A 48 -5.41 3.21 -12.63
CA LEU A 48 -4.98 2.39 -13.75
C LEU A 48 -4.24 1.16 -13.24
N ASP A 49 -4.49 0.02 -13.85
CA ASP A 49 -3.83 -1.26 -13.57
C ASP A 49 -3.24 -1.80 -14.88
N ALA A 50 -1.98 -2.17 -14.88
CA ALA A 50 -1.35 -2.75 -16.05
C ALA A 50 -1.76 -4.22 -16.23
N TYR A 51 -2.12 -4.60 -17.45
CA TYR A 51 -2.49 -5.98 -17.76
C TYR A 51 -1.30 -6.93 -17.59
N SER A 52 -1.28 -7.71 -16.51
CA SER A 52 -0.15 -8.59 -16.19
C SER A 52 1.19 -7.85 -16.26
N GLY A 53 1.31 -6.70 -15.60
CA GLY A 53 2.36 -5.69 -15.79
C GLY A 53 3.78 -6.25 -15.89
N TYR A 54 4.18 -7.14 -14.96
CA TYR A 54 5.50 -7.78 -15.00
C TYR A 54 5.75 -8.57 -16.30
N ASN A 55 4.74 -9.27 -16.79
CA ASN A 55 4.85 -10.08 -18.02
C ASN A 55 4.94 -9.24 -19.30
N GLN A 56 4.82 -7.93 -19.22
CA GLN A 56 5.03 -7.03 -20.37
C GLN A 56 6.49 -6.60 -20.50
N ILE A 57 7.36 -6.97 -19.56
CA ILE A 57 8.79 -6.65 -19.59
C ILE A 57 9.55 -7.89 -20.05
N SER A 58 10.28 -7.78 -21.15
CA SER A 58 11.11 -8.87 -21.67
C SER A 58 12.27 -9.17 -20.73
N MET A 59 12.55 -10.45 -20.50
CA MET A 59 13.74 -10.90 -19.80
C MET A 59 14.99 -10.69 -20.66
N HIS A 60 16.08 -10.31 -19.99
CA HIS A 60 17.36 -10.28 -20.65
C HIS A 60 17.75 -11.70 -21.12
N PRO A 61 18.26 -11.90 -22.37
CA PRO A 61 18.55 -13.23 -22.91
C PRO A 61 19.39 -14.13 -22.00
N ARG A 62 20.38 -13.55 -21.30
CA ARG A 62 21.25 -14.30 -20.35
C ARG A 62 20.55 -14.73 -19.05
N ASP A 63 19.35 -14.21 -18.77
CA ASP A 63 18.63 -14.49 -17.54
C ASP A 63 17.39 -15.38 -17.74
N LYS A 64 16.95 -15.58 -18.99
CA LYS A 64 15.79 -16.43 -19.30
C LYS A 64 15.93 -17.83 -18.73
N GLU A 65 17.02 -18.53 -19.04
CA GLU A 65 17.28 -19.92 -18.62
C GLU A 65 17.36 -20.04 -17.08
N LYS A 66 17.76 -18.98 -16.36
CA LYS A 66 17.80 -18.98 -14.90
C LYS A 66 16.40 -19.06 -14.27
N THR A 67 15.35 -18.73 -15.02
CA THR A 67 13.95 -18.83 -14.59
C THR A 67 13.34 -20.21 -14.91
N ALA A 68 14.16 -21.17 -15.35
CA ALA A 68 13.69 -22.48 -15.73
C ALA A 68 12.99 -23.22 -14.58
N PHE A 69 11.91 -23.88 -14.93
CA PHE A 69 11.16 -24.77 -14.03
C PHE A 69 10.75 -26.02 -14.79
N MET A 70 10.61 -27.11 -14.05
CA MET A 70 10.30 -28.43 -14.59
C MET A 70 8.81 -28.75 -14.37
N THR A 71 8.21 -29.35 -15.36
CA THR A 71 6.88 -29.96 -15.27
C THR A 71 7.01 -31.47 -15.55
N ALA A 72 5.89 -32.19 -15.50
CA ALA A 72 5.88 -33.60 -15.86
C ALA A 72 6.27 -33.86 -17.33
N ASP A 73 5.99 -32.88 -18.21
CA ASP A 73 6.12 -33.08 -19.68
C ASP A 73 7.40 -32.44 -20.24
N ALA A 74 7.87 -31.29 -19.66
CA ALA A 74 9.00 -30.56 -20.20
C ALA A 74 9.58 -29.54 -19.20
N ASN A 75 10.76 -29.00 -19.56
CA ASN A 75 11.34 -27.85 -18.91
C ASN A 75 10.92 -26.59 -19.64
N TYR A 76 10.48 -25.58 -18.88
CA TYR A 76 10.06 -24.27 -19.37
C TYR A 76 10.86 -23.17 -18.70
N TYR A 77 10.96 -22.03 -19.34
CA TYR A 77 11.47 -20.80 -18.75
C TYR A 77 10.63 -19.61 -19.22
N TYR A 78 10.73 -18.49 -18.50
CA TYR A 78 10.02 -17.29 -18.85
C TYR A 78 10.81 -16.43 -19.87
N GLU A 79 10.17 -16.04 -20.94
CA GLU A 79 10.68 -15.02 -21.88
C GLU A 79 10.49 -13.61 -21.36
N VAL A 80 9.59 -13.44 -20.42
CA VAL A 80 9.20 -12.17 -19.81
C VAL A 80 9.44 -12.22 -18.29
N MET A 81 9.48 -11.07 -17.64
CA MET A 81 9.70 -10.99 -16.21
C MET A 81 8.57 -11.68 -15.45
N SER A 82 8.91 -12.70 -14.68
CA SER A 82 7.98 -13.45 -13.87
C SER A 82 7.70 -12.76 -12.53
N PHE A 83 6.56 -13.08 -11.96
CA PHE A 83 6.27 -12.74 -10.57
C PHE A 83 7.26 -13.43 -9.62
N ASP A 84 7.44 -12.86 -8.42
CA ASP A 84 8.28 -13.38 -7.34
C ASP A 84 9.79 -13.35 -7.59
N LEU A 85 10.27 -12.76 -8.67
CA LEU A 85 11.69 -12.46 -8.83
C LEU A 85 12.09 -11.29 -7.92
N LYS A 86 13.19 -11.44 -7.17
CA LYS A 86 13.68 -10.49 -6.14
C LYS A 86 13.71 -9.03 -6.58
N ASN A 87 14.14 -8.78 -7.82
CA ASN A 87 14.35 -7.44 -8.36
C ASN A 87 13.22 -6.99 -9.31
N ALA A 88 12.14 -7.76 -9.43
CA ALA A 88 11.06 -7.44 -10.35
C ALA A 88 10.42 -6.08 -10.04
N GLY A 89 10.12 -5.80 -8.77
CA GLY A 89 9.55 -4.51 -8.36
C GLY A 89 10.46 -3.31 -8.67
N ALA A 90 11.77 -3.41 -8.40
CA ALA A 90 12.74 -2.37 -8.72
C ALA A 90 12.85 -2.13 -10.23
N THR A 91 12.87 -3.20 -11.02
CA THR A 91 12.93 -3.12 -12.49
C THR A 91 11.67 -2.47 -13.06
N TYR A 92 10.49 -2.86 -12.52
CA TYR A 92 9.21 -2.31 -12.94
C TYR A 92 9.11 -0.82 -12.59
N GLN A 93 9.44 -0.44 -11.35
CA GLN A 93 9.43 0.96 -10.91
C GLN A 93 10.34 1.82 -11.78
N ARG A 94 11.57 1.36 -12.07
CA ARG A 94 12.50 2.06 -12.95
C ARG A 94 11.92 2.28 -14.35
N LEU A 95 11.16 1.31 -14.86
CA LEU A 95 10.47 1.45 -16.14
C LEU A 95 9.37 2.50 -16.04
N MET A 96 8.55 2.46 -14.99
CA MET A 96 7.47 3.45 -14.78
C MET A 96 8.01 4.87 -14.64
N ASP A 97 9.10 5.05 -13.88
CA ASP A 97 9.75 6.35 -13.73
C ASP A 97 10.28 6.91 -15.07
N LYS A 98 10.68 6.02 -15.96
CA LYS A 98 11.11 6.40 -17.32
C LYS A 98 9.91 6.74 -18.22
N ILE A 99 8.85 5.94 -18.21
CA ILE A 99 7.64 6.14 -19.03
C ILE A 99 6.95 7.45 -18.65
N PHE A 100 6.79 7.68 -17.35
CA PHE A 100 6.05 8.84 -16.83
C PHE A 100 6.97 9.99 -16.42
N LYS A 101 8.18 10.05 -16.96
CA LYS A 101 9.10 11.17 -16.72
C LYS A 101 8.43 12.51 -17.08
N GLY A 102 8.35 13.43 -16.11
CA GLY A 102 7.68 14.72 -16.25
C GLY A 102 6.16 14.70 -15.95
N LEU A 103 5.55 13.52 -15.79
CA LEU A 103 4.17 13.36 -15.35
C LEU A 103 4.07 13.03 -13.86
N ILE A 104 5.05 12.28 -13.32
CA ILE A 104 5.13 11.91 -11.90
C ILE A 104 5.19 13.17 -11.03
N GLY A 105 4.35 13.21 -10.00
CA GLY A 105 4.18 14.33 -9.09
C GLY A 105 3.26 15.43 -9.61
N ARG A 106 3.12 15.61 -10.93
CA ARG A 106 2.21 16.56 -11.57
C ARG A 106 0.80 15.94 -11.76
N ALA A 107 0.69 14.97 -12.61
CA ALA A 107 -0.58 14.35 -13.01
C ALA A 107 -0.69 12.88 -12.58
N VAL A 108 0.42 12.22 -12.27
CA VAL A 108 0.50 10.78 -12.00
C VAL A 108 1.31 10.51 -10.75
N GLU A 109 0.84 9.58 -9.93
CA GLU A 109 1.63 8.90 -8.92
C GLU A 109 1.69 7.41 -9.24
N VAL A 110 2.87 6.81 -9.09
CA VAL A 110 3.11 5.41 -9.46
C VAL A 110 3.86 4.67 -8.37
N TYR A 111 3.35 3.50 -8.02
CA TYR A 111 4.03 2.54 -7.18
C TYR A 111 3.91 1.16 -7.80
N VAL A 112 4.97 0.74 -8.51
CA VAL A 112 5.00 -0.53 -9.23
C VAL A 112 3.79 -0.65 -10.17
N ASP A 113 2.86 -1.57 -9.93
CA ASP A 113 1.67 -1.82 -10.77
C ASP A 113 0.53 -0.80 -10.54
N ASP A 114 0.52 -0.14 -9.37
CA ASP A 114 -0.53 0.80 -8.98
C ASP A 114 -0.24 2.19 -9.56
N ILE A 115 -1.09 2.68 -10.45
CA ILE A 115 -0.98 4.00 -11.06
C ILE A 115 -2.24 4.80 -10.72
N VAL A 116 -2.07 5.99 -10.17
CA VAL A 116 -3.17 6.94 -9.95
C VAL A 116 -2.91 8.24 -10.69
N MET A 117 -3.89 8.66 -11.43
CA MET A 117 -3.93 9.98 -12.05
C MET A 117 -4.79 10.93 -11.22
N LYS A 118 -4.41 12.19 -11.22
CA LYS A 118 -5.03 13.24 -10.38
C LYS A 118 -5.07 14.57 -11.12
N SER A 119 -6.19 15.26 -11.04
CA SER A 119 -6.37 16.57 -11.67
C SER A 119 -7.42 17.41 -10.94
N ASP A 120 -7.34 18.72 -11.07
CA ASP A 120 -8.24 19.65 -10.37
C ASP A 120 -9.46 20.05 -11.21
N SER A 121 -9.44 19.78 -12.52
CA SER A 121 -10.56 20.01 -13.42
C SER A 121 -10.72 18.87 -14.42
N PHE A 122 -11.93 18.71 -14.95
CA PHE A 122 -12.25 17.68 -15.93
C PHE A 122 -11.45 17.87 -17.25
N GLU A 123 -11.33 19.12 -17.71
CA GLU A 123 -10.59 19.43 -18.92
C GLU A 123 -9.10 19.07 -18.81
N GLN A 124 -8.49 19.47 -17.66
CA GLN A 124 -7.10 19.09 -17.36
C GLN A 124 -6.97 17.57 -17.29
N HIS A 125 -7.94 16.87 -16.69
CA HIS A 125 -7.90 15.41 -16.55
C HIS A 125 -7.90 14.69 -17.90
N LEU A 126 -8.68 15.18 -18.87
CA LEU A 126 -8.69 14.64 -20.23
C LEU A 126 -7.34 14.83 -20.94
N ASN A 127 -6.73 16.01 -20.80
CA ASN A 127 -5.41 16.28 -21.36
C ASN A 127 -4.33 15.39 -20.72
N ASP A 128 -4.34 15.27 -19.38
CA ASP A 128 -3.41 14.41 -18.64
C ASP A 128 -3.59 12.93 -19.02
N LEU A 129 -4.82 12.46 -19.23
CA LEU A 129 -5.12 11.10 -19.72
C LEU A 129 -4.54 10.86 -21.10
N ASP A 130 -4.68 11.82 -22.02
CA ASP A 130 -4.11 11.71 -23.37
C ASP A 130 -2.58 11.61 -23.33
N GLU A 131 -1.91 12.42 -22.50
CA GLU A 131 -0.46 12.34 -22.29
C GLU A 131 -0.03 10.96 -21.75
N VAL A 132 -0.75 10.46 -20.74
CA VAL A 132 -0.49 9.14 -20.12
C VAL A 132 -0.69 8.02 -21.14
N PHE A 133 -1.77 8.04 -21.91
CA PHE A 133 -2.01 7.02 -22.95
C PHE A 133 -0.98 7.07 -24.07
N LYS A 134 -0.53 8.25 -24.47
CA LYS A 134 0.57 8.40 -25.43
C LYS A 134 1.87 7.80 -24.91
N ALA A 135 2.20 8.06 -23.62
CA ALA A 135 3.40 7.50 -22.99
C ALA A 135 3.36 5.96 -22.92
N LEU A 136 2.22 5.39 -22.50
CA LEU A 136 2.01 3.93 -22.46
C LEU A 136 2.06 3.30 -23.83
N LYS A 137 1.39 3.92 -24.83
CA LYS A 137 1.39 3.45 -26.22
C LYS A 137 2.79 3.46 -26.83
N GLY A 138 3.62 4.46 -26.49
CA GLY A 138 5.00 4.58 -26.97
C GLY A 138 5.90 3.41 -26.56
N VAL A 139 5.54 2.67 -25.50
CA VAL A 139 6.26 1.48 -25.03
C VAL A 139 5.44 0.19 -25.19
N ASN A 140 4.31 0.24 -25.90
CA ASN A 140 3.38 -0.86 -26.11
C ASN A 140 2.82 -1.47 -24.79
N MET A 141 2.76 -0.69 -23.70
CA MET A 141 2.20 -1.15 -22.45
C MET A 141 0.67 -1.16 -22.48
N LYS A 142 0.08 -2.27 -22.08
CA LYS A 142 -1.37 -2.50 -22.06
C LYS A 142 -1.93 -2.35 -20.66
N LEU A 143 -3.04 -1.66 -20.54
CA LEU A 143 -3.84 -1.59 -19.32
C LEU A 143 -4.88 -2.70 -19.29
N ASN A 144 -5.36 -3.01 -18.10
CA ASN A 144 -6.49 -3.92 -17.88
C ASN A 144 -7.79 -3.11 -17.71
N PRO A 145 -8.65 -3.04 -18.73
CA PRO A 145 -9.86 -2.21 -18.67
C PRO A 145 -10.82 -2.59 -17.53
N GLU A 146 -10.87 -3.88 -17.15
CA GLU A 146 -11.75 -4.37 -16.08
C GLU A 146 -11.34 -3.89 -14.69
N LYS A 147 -10.09 -3.50 -14.53
CA LYS A 147 -9.55 -3.02 -13.26
C LYS A 147 -9.25 -1.52 -13.25
N CYS A 148 -9.33 -0.87 -14.39
CA CYS A 148 -9.17 0.57 -14.49
C CYS A 148 -10.48 1.27 -14.12
N THR A 149 -10.36 2.40 -13.41
CA THR A 149 -11.50 3.26 -13.09
C THR A 149 -11.14 4.69 -13.47
N PHE A 150 -12.00 5.34 -14.25
CA PHE A 150 -11.71 6.66 -14.81
C PHE A 150 -12.67 7.72 -14.29
N GLY A 151 -12.16 8.94 -14.09
CA GLY A 151 -12.96 10.14 -13.86
C GLY A 151 -13.79 10.11 -12.58
N VAL A 152 -13.25 9.56 -11.49
CA VAL A 152 -13.96 9.42 -10.20
C VAL A 152 -13.43 10.43 -9.17
N GLU A 153 -14.26 10.77 -8.17
CA GLU A 153 -13.90 11.68 -7.07
C GLU A 153 -13.05 11.01 -5.98
N GLY A 154 -12.82 9.71 -6.09
CA GLY A 154 -12.02 8.95 -5.13
C GLY A 154 -11.97 7.46 -5.46
N GLY A 155 -11.11 6.73 -4.78
CA GLY A 155 -10.92 5.30 -5.01
C GLY A 155 -9.87 4.68 -4.09
N LYS A 156 -9.49 3.46 -4.39
CA LYS A 156 -8.51 2.67 -3.61
C LYS A 156 -7.12 2.77 -4.27
N PHE A 157 -6.13 3.21 -3.49
CA PHE A 157 -4.73 3.27 -3.93
C PHE A 157 -3.81 2.90 -2.76
N LEU A 158 -2.87 1.99 -2.98
CA LEU A 158 -1.90 1.50 -1.97
C LEU A 158 -2.54 1.07 -0.64
N GLY A 159 -3.77 0.56 -0.71
CA GLY A 159 -4.50 0.11 0.48
C GLY A 159 -5.15 1.21 1.30
N PHE A 160 -5.20 2.45 0.80
CA PHE A 160 -5.95 3.58 1.35
C PHE A 160 -7.17 3.87 0.49
N ILE A 161 -8.18 4.51 1.09
CA ILE A 161 -9.32 5.05 0.35
C ILE A 161 -9.18 6.56 0.26
N PHE A 162 -9.07 7.04 -0.96
CA PHE A 162 -9.04 8.47 -1.28
C PHE A 162 -10.45 9.00 -1.44
N THR A 163 -10.70 10.17 -0.88
CA THR A 163 -11.95 10.91 -1.03
C THR A 163 -11.64 12.41 -1.14
N HIS A 164 -12.58 13.21 -1.63
CA HIS A 164 -12.46 14.67 -1.62
C HIS A 164 -12.26 15.29 -0.22
N ARG A 165 -12.50 14.52 0.87
CA ARG A 165 -12.30 14.94 2.27
C ARG A 165 -10.95 14.52 2.84
N GLY A 166 -10.16 13.77 2.11
CA GLY A 166 -8.90 13.20 2.57
C GLY A 166 -8.83 11.69 2.45
N ILE A 167 -7.97 11.09 3.24
CA ILE A 167 -7.67 9.66 3.24
C ILE A 167 -8.44 8.96 4.35
N LYS A 168 -9.02 7.81 4.02
CA LYS A 168 -9.66 6.91 4.98
C LYS A 168 -8.93 5.58 5.05
N ALA A 169 -8.97 4.95 6.21
CA ALA A 169 -8.55 3.57 6.36
C ALA A 169 -9.39 2.66 5.45
N ASN A 170 -8.76 1.63 4.88
CA ASN A 170 -9.48 0.65 4.07
C ASN A 170 -10.52 -0.10 4.93
N PRO A 171 -11.82 -0.05 4.57
CA PRO A 171 -12.89 -0.73 5.31
C PRO A 171 -12.65 -2.23 5.47
N GLU A 172 -12.11 -2.91 4.45
CA GLU A 172 -11.78 -4.35 4.53
C GLU A 172 -10.74 -4.65 5.60
N LYS A 173 -9.71 -3.77 5.73
CA LYS A 173 -8.69 -3.90 6.77
C LYS A 173 -9.28 -3.66 8.17
N CYS A 174 -10.16 -2.67 8.30
CA CYS A 174 -10.87 -2.41 9.56
C CYS A 174 -11.78 -3.59 9.91
N GLN A 175 -12.60 -4.06 8.96
CA GLN A 175 -13.51 -5.18 9.15
C GLN A 175 -12.78 -6.47 9.52
N ALA A 176 -11.59 -6.70 8.97
CA ALA A 176 -10.76 -7.84 9.32
C ALA A 176 -10.36 -7.86 10.82
N ILE A 177 -10.26 -6.68 11.48
CA ILE A 177 -10.01 -6.59 12.92
C ILE A 177 -11.32 -6.66 13.70
N LEU A 178 -12.38 -5.98 13.23
CA LEU A 178 -13.71 -6.01 13.86
C LEU A 178 -14.25 -7.43 13.99
N ASN A 179 -14.03 -8.27 12.97
CA ASN A 179 -14.49 -9.67 12.95
C ASN A 179 -13.56 -10.63 13.70
N MET A 180 -12.37 -10.18 14.17
CA MET A 180 -11.50 -11.05 14.96
C MET A 180 -12.13 -11.37 16.30
N ARG A 181 -11.94 -12.62 16.75
CA ARG A 181 -12.13 -13.00 18.15
C ARG A 181 -10.91 -12.59 18.97
N SER A 182 -11.06 -12.54 20.28
CA SER A 182 -9.94 -12.29 21.17
C SER A 182 -8.85 -13.33 20.95
N PRO A 183 -7.58 -12.92 20.78
CA PRO A 183 -6.48 -13.83 20.52
C PRO A 183 -6.29 -14.86 21.64
N ASN A 184 -6.08 -16.11 21.26
CA ASN A 184 -5.83 -17.23 22.18
C ASN A 184 -4.42 -17.82 22.04
N SER A 185 -3.58 -17.24 21.21
CA SER A 185 -2.21 -17.69 20.95
C SER A 185 -1.29 -16.53 20.55
N VAL A 186 0.02 -16.72 20.77
CA VAL A 186 1.06 -15.77 20.34
C VAL A 186 0.94 -15.44 18.84
N LYS A 187 0.64 -16.44 18.01
CA LYS A 187 0.46 -16.27 16.56
C LYS A 187 -0.70 -15.34 16.23
N GLU A 188 -1.82 -15.46 16.95
CA GLU A 188 -2.99 -14.60 16.74
C GLU A 188 -2.73 -13.16 17.22
N VAL A 189 -1.96 -12.99 18.31
CA VAL A 189 -1.50 -11.64 18.71
C VAL A 189 -0.60 -11.03 17.67
N GLN A 190 0.35 -11.78 17.10
CA GLN A 190 1.19 -11.30 16.00
C GLN A 190 0.34 -10.88 14.79
N GLN A 191 -0.67 -11.66 14.45
CA GLN A 191 -1.60 -11.35 13.37
C GLN A 191 -2.41 -10.06 13.65
N LEU A 192 -2.90 -9.90 14.87
CA LEU A 192 -3.62 -8.68 15.29
C LEU A 192 -2.70 -7.46 15.22
N LEU A 193 -1.50 -7.54 15.79
CA LEU A 193 -0.54 -6.44 15.76
C LEU A 193 -0.12 -6.07 14.33
N GLY A 194 0.10 -7.06 13.46
CA GLY A 194 0.37 -6.81 12.04
C GLY A 194 -0.77 -6.07 11.33
N ARG A 195 -2.03 -6.43 11.62
CA ARG A 195 -3.21 -5.74 11.09
C ARG A 195 -3.33 -4.31 11.62
N LEU A 196 -3.08 -4.09 12.91
CA LEU A 196 -3.09 -2.75 13.53
C LEU A 196 -1.97 -1.87 12.98
N THR A 197 -0.76 -2.41 12.79
CA THR A 197 0.38 -1.70 12.18
C THR A 197 0.07 -1.24 10.76
N ALA A 198 -0.67 -2.04 9.98
CA ALA A 198 -1.11 -1.65 8.63
C ALA A 198 -2.13 -0.48 8.65
N LEU A 199 -2.64 -0.08 9.82
CA LEU A 199 -3.55 1.05 10.05
C LEU A 199 -2.90 2.14 10.92
N SER A 200 -1.60 2.06 11.18
CA SER A 200 -0.88 2.96 12.12
C SER A 200 -1.09 4.43 11.83
N ARG A 201 -1.13 4.81 10.55
CA ARG A 201 -1.38 6.20 10.10
C ARG A 201 -2.69 6.78 10.63
N PHE A 202 -3.68 5.94 10.93
CA PHE A 202 -5.01 6.37 11.40
C PHE A 202 -5.19 6.24 12.91
N VAL A 203 -4.29 5.55 13.60
CA VAL A 203 -4.44 5.22 15.02
C VAL A 203 -3.44 6.00 15.86
N PRO A 204 -3.91 6.99 16.63
CA PRO A 204 -3.02 7.75 17.50
C PRO A 204 -2.46 6.87 18.62
N ARG A 205 -1.17 7.08 18.96
CA ARG A 205 -0.47 6.42 20.07
C ARG A 205 -0.52 4.88 19.97
N LEU A 206 -0.36 4.34 18.77
CA LEU A 206 -0.50 2.91 18.52
C LEU A 206 0.50 2.08 19.36
N ALA A 207 1.77 2.45 19.39
CA ALA A 207 2.81 1.71 20.10
C ALA A 207 2.50 1.61 21.61
N GLU A 208 2.13 2.73 22.24
CA GLU A 208 1.77 2.76 23.65
C GLU A 208 0.53 1.90 23.94
N ARG A 209 -0.51 2.05 23.12
CA ARG A 209 -1.77 1.31 23.29
C ARG A 209 -1.62 -0.20 23.09
N THR A 210 -0.74 -0.64 22.18
CA THR A 210 -0.51 -2.07 21.89
C THR A 210 0.49 -2.74 22.83
N ARG A 211 1.17 -1.97 23.68
CA ARG A 211 2.22 -2.46 24.59
C ARG A 211 1.86 -3.73 25.39
N PRO A 212 0.69 -3.82 26.06
CA PRO A 212 0.34 -5.04 26.79
C PRO A 212 0.31 -6.28 25.89
N MET A 213 -0.19 -6.14 24.66
CA MET A 213 -0.21 -7.23 23.69
C MET A 213 1.20 -7.59 23.19
N VAL A 214 2.08 -6.60 22.97
CA VAL A 214 3.48 -6.84 22.59
C VAL A 214 4.24 -7.58 23.68
N GLN A 215 3.94 -7.35 24.95
CA GLN A 215 4.55 -8.08 26.07
C GLN A 215 4.25 -9.59 26.04
N LEU A 216 3.12 -10.02 25.44
CA LEU A 216 2.76 -11.43 25.26
C LEU A 216 3.66 -12.15 24.23
N LEU A 217 4.38 -11.40 23.40
CA LEU A 217 5.30 -11.96 22.39
C LEU A 217 6.69 -12.29 22.93
N ARG A 218 6.99 -11.91 24.18
CA ARG A 218 8.31 -12.14 24.78
C ARG A 218 8.55 -13.63 25.01
N LYS A 219 9.72 -14.11 24.54
CA LYS A 219 10.13 -15.51 24.75
C LYS A 219 10.15 -15.87 26.26
N GLY A 220 9.73 -17.10 26.56
CA GLY A 220 9.75 -17.62 27.93
C GLY A 220 8.60 -17.22 28.82
N LYS A 221 7.62 -16.44 28.34
CA LYS A 221 6.39 -16.16 29.07
C LYS A 221 5.27 -17.12 28.67
N ILE A 222 4.50 -17.56 29.67
CA ILE A 222 3.25 -18.28 29.43
C ILE A 222 2.27 -17.29 28.79
N PHE A 223 1.63 -17.70 27.70
CA PHE A 223 0.62 -16.89 27.04
C PHE A 223 -0.60 -16.76 27.95
N ALA A 224 -1.00 -15.52 28.28
CA ALA A 224 -2.22 -15.22 29.01
C ALA A 224 -2.83 -13.93 28.46
N TRP A 225 -3.96 -14.06 27.78
CA TRP A 225 -4.78 -12.92 27.34
C TRP A 225 -5.60 -12.44 28.54
N ASP A 226 -5.19 -11.33 29.15
CA ASP A 226 -5.78 -10.77 30.36
C ASP A 226 -6.88 -9.72 30.03
N ASP A 227 -7.59 -9.28 31.08
CA ASP A 227 -8.67 -8.29 30.97
C ASP A 227 -8.18 -6.95 30.40
N ARG A 228 -6.91 -6.59 30.66
CA ARG A 228 -6.29 -5.38 30.14
C ARG A 228 -6.11 -5.47 28.62
N CYS A 229 -5.65 -6.60 28.12
CA CYS A 229 -5.53 -6.86 26.68
C CYS A 229 -6.91 -6.85 26.01
N GLU A 230 -7.91 -7.45 26.66
CA GLU A 230 -9.28 -7.51 26.17
C GLU A 230 -9.92 -6.11 26.09
N GLU A 231 -9.74 -5.27 27.11
CA GLU A 231 -10.24 -3.90 27.12
C GLU A 231 -9.61 -3.07 26.00
N ILE A 232 -8.29 -3.17 25.81
CA ILE A 232 -7.58 -2.47 24.72
C ILE A 232 -8.09 -2.95 23.36
N PHE A 233 -8.30 -4.24 23.20
CA PHE A 233 -8.81 -4.80 21.95
C PHE A 233 -10.22 -4.30 21.63
N LYS A 234 -11.13 -4.24 22.63
CA LYS A 234 -12.47 -3.63 22.48
C LYS A 234 -12.38 -2.16 22.05
N ARG A 235 -11.53 -1.37 22.72
CA ARG A 235 -11.31 0.04 22.36
C ARG A 235 -10.78 0.22 20.93
N PHE A 236 -9.92 -0.69 20.43
CA PHE A 236 -9.51 -0.66 19.03
C PHE A 236 -10.68 -0.95 18.09
N LYS A 237 -11.53 -1.91 18.42
CA LYS A 237 -12.73 -2.21 17.63
C LYS A 237 -13.68 -1.02 17.58
N GLU A 238 -13.99 -0.40 18.71
CA GLU A 238 -14.81 0.80 18.77
C GLU A 238 -14.25 1.94 17.92
N PHE A 239 -12.94 2.19 18.04
CA PHE A 239 -12.25 3.21 17.24
C PHE A 239 -12.30 2.91 15.73
N LEU A 240 -12.08 1.64 15.34
CA LEU A 240 -12.04 1.23 13.93
C LEU A 240 -13.43 1.09 13.30
N ALA A 241 -14.50 1.06 14.09
CA ALA A 241 -15.87 1.11 13.58
C ALA A 241 -16.18 2.45 12.87
N SER A 242 -15.50 3.55 13.27
CA SER A 242 -15.60 4.86 12.63
C SER A 242 -14.23 5.54 12.60
N PRO A 243 -13.30 5.07 11.74
CA PRO A 243 -11.94 5.61 11.72
C PRO A 243 -11.91 7.06 11.26
N ALA A 244 -10.98 7.83 11.83
CA ALA A 244 -10.77 9.22 11.48
C ALA A 244 -10.39 9.37 10.00
N VAL A 245 -10.84 10.45 9.39
CA VAL A 245 -10.38 10.90 8.07
C VAL A 245 -9.15 11.78 8.27
N ILE A 246 -8.04 11.41 7.64
CA ILE A 246 -6.81 12.19 7.63
C ILE A 246 -6.87 13.14 6.45
N GLN A 247 -6.58 14.41 6.70
CA GLN A 247 -6.62 15.45 5.67
C GLN A 247 -5.22 15.88 5.26
N LYS A 248 -5.09 16.34 4.02
CA LYS A 248 -3.86 17.01 3.56
C LYS A 248 -3.74 18.35 4.26
N PRO A 249 -2.55 18.72 4.74
CA PRO A 249 -2.34 20.04 5.33
C PRO A 249 -2.49 21.14 4.28
N ARG A 250 -3.16 22.23 4.65
CA ARG A 250 -3.29 23.43 3.81
C ARG A 250 -2.07 24.33 4.03
N PRO A 251 -1.43 24.86 2.97
CA PRO A 251 -0.19 25.63 3.08
C PRO A 251 -0.30 26.85 4.00
N ASP A 252 -1.47 27.51 4.01
CA ASP A 252 -1.66 28.78 4.69
C ASP A 252 -2.13 28.65 6.15
N HIS A 253 -2.11 27.45 6.71
CA HIS A 253 -2.58 27.19 8.07
C HIS A 253 -1.46 26.57 8.93
N LEU A 254 -1.40 26.99 10.19
CA LEU A 254 -0.42 26.48 11.15
C LEU A 254 -0.61 24.99 11.41
N ILE A 255 0.48 24.24 11.41
CA ILE A 255 0.51 22.84 11.83
C ILE A 255 0.96 22.80 13.30
N LEU A 256 0.14 22.18 14.14
CA LEU A 256 0.45 21.90 15.53
C LEU A 256 1.02 20.48 15.62
N VAL A 257 2.14 20.36 16.33
CA VAL A 257 2.79 19.06 16.57
C VAL A 257 2.62 18.72 18.03
N TYR A 258 1.78 17.73 18.32
CA TYR A 258 1.62 17.16 19.66
C TYR A 258 2.60 16.00 19.82
N LEU A 259 3.50 16.12 20.80
CA LEU A 259 4.47 15.08 21.12
C LEU A 259 4.11 14.44 22.46
N ALA A 260 4.15 13.12 22.51
CA ALA A 260 4.04 12.35 23.73
C ALA A 260 5.24 11.41 23.84
N VAL A 261 5.96 11.52 24.96
CA VAL A 261 7.14 10.70 25.25
C VAL A 261 6.91 9.96 26.56
N SER A 262 7.16 8.67 26.56
CA SER A 262 7.22 7.83 27.74
C SER A 262 8.55 7.06 27.74
N GLU A 263 8.86 6.36 28.84
CA GLU A 263 10.09 5.54 28.89
C GLU A 263 10.17 4.45 27.81
N GLU A 264 9.07 4.14 27.15
CA GLU A 264 8.98 2.98 26.26
C GLU A 264 8.43 3.29 24.86
N ALA A 265 7.86 4.47 24.65
CA ALA A 265 7.29 4.86 23.37
C ALA A 265 7.36 6.37 23.16
N VAL A 266 7.56 6.74 21.91
CA VAL A 266 7.42 8.12 21.41
C VAL A 266 6.29 8.14 20.43
N SER A 267 5.39 9.11 20.56
CA SER A 267 4.27 9.28 19.63
C SER A 267 4.16 10.76 19.24
N ALA A 268 3.75 11.00 18.01
CA ALA A 268 3.43 12.34 17.54
C ALA A 268 2.09 12.36 16.80
N ALA A 269 1.39 13.49 16.91
CA ALA A 269 0.24 13.82 16.09
C ALA A 269 0.48 15.17 15.44
N LEU A 270 0.32 15.23 14.13
CA LEU A 270 0.26 16.47 13.36
C LEU A 270 -1.20 16.83 13.18
N VAL A 271 -1.54 18.04 13.60
CA VAL A 271 -2.91 18.55 13.58
C VAL A 271 -2.89 19.94 12.96
N GLN A 272 -3.89 20.27 12.19
CA GLN A 272 -4.07 21.60 11.63
C GLN A 272 -5.40 22.17 12.09
N GLU A 273 -5.38 23.40 12.58
CA GLU A 273 -6.61 24.12 12.91
C GLU A 273 -7.17 24.77 11.65
N THR A 274 -8.42 24.46 11.34
CA THR A 274 -9.16 25.04 10.22
C THR A 274 -10.57 25.37 10.68
N GLU A 275 -10.97 26.62 10.55
CA GLU A 275 -12.31 27.08 10.94
C GLU A 275 -12.65 26.79 12.42
N GLY A 276 -11.66 26.94 13.33
CA GLY A 276 -11.81 26.67 14.76
C GLY A 276 -11.97 25.20 15.12
N LYS A 277 -11.62 24.27 14.20
CA LYS A 277 -11.63 22.82 14.44
C LYS A 277 -10.27 22.25 14.16
N GLU A 278 -9.78 21.42 15.07
CA GLU A 278 -8.57 20.63 14.87
C GLU A 278 -8.85 19.45 13.92
N ARG A 279 -8.03 19.31 12.90
CA ARG A 279 -8.10 18.24 11.91
C ARG A 279 -6.81 17.46 11.89
N SER A 280 -6.90 16.16 12.01
CA SER A 280 -5.73 15.28 12.00
C SER A 280 -5.12 15.20 10.60
N VAL A 281 -3.81 15.41 10.54
CA VAL A 281 -2.99 15.33 9.32
C VAL A 281 -2.20 14.03 9.30
N TYR A 282 -1.58 13.65 10.44
CA TYR A 282 -0.74 12.47 10.50
C TYR A 282 -0.56 11.99 11.95
N PHE A 283 -0.49 10.68 12.13
CA PHE A 283 -0.12 10.06 13.39
C PHE A 283 1.13 9.20 13.22
N VAL A 284 2.04 9.26 14.20
CA VAL A 284 3.26 8.46 14.29
C VAL A 284 3.41 7.92 15.70
N SER A 285 3.81 6.66 15.82
CA SER A 285 4.19 6.06 17.10
C SER A 285 5.03 4.79 16.91
#